data_80f8c189c63068dba4b4772477eab6df
#
_entry.id   80f8c189c63068dba4b4772477eab6df
#
_cell.length_a   1.000
_cell.length_b   1.000
_cell.length_c   1.000
_cell.angle_alpha   90.00
_cell.angle_beta   90.00
_cell.angle_gamma   90.00
#
_symmetry.space_group_name_H-M   'P 1'
#
loop_
_entity.id
_entity.type
_entity.pdbx_description
1 polymer ?
#
loop_
_entity_poly.entity_id
_entity_poly.type
_entity_poly.pdbx_seq_one_letter_code
_entity_poly.pdbx_strand_id
1 'polypeptide(L)'
;MAKGHRSQIKRERNANKDTRPSAKLSYAKVSVQKACFVLDAIRGKDVQTALGILTYNPRYASSLIKKLLESAIANAENNNGMNAENLYIAEAYANKGPTMKRIRPRAQGRAYRIEKRMSHITLVLDER
;
A
#
# COMPACT_ATOMS: atom_id res chain seq x y z
N MET A 1 10.28 -31.80 21.99
CA MET A 1 10.54 -31.88 20.55
C MET A 1 11.37 -30.68 20.11
N ALA A 2 12.49 -30.93 19.47
CA ALA A 2 13.28 -29.84 18.89
C ALA A 2 12.49 -29.18 17.76
N LYS A 3 12.27 -27.88 17.83
CA LYS A 3 11.75 -27.09 16.69
C LYS A 3 12.72 -27.26 15.53
N GLY A 4 12.22 -27.51 14.33
CA GLY A 4 13.01 -27.74 13.12
C GLY A 4 14.16 -26.75 12.96
N HIS A 5 15.24 -27.21 12.34
CA HIS A 5 16.44 -26.42 12.14
C HIS A 5 16.11 -25.07 11.41
N ARG A 6 16.72 -23.96 11.83
CA ARG A 6 16.47 -22.61 11.26
C ARG A 6 16.54 -22.59 9.72
N SER A 7 17.39 -23.41 9.12
CA SER A 7 17.51 -23.53 7.66
C SER A 7 16.28 -24.17 7.02
N GLN A 8 15.65 -25.17 7.66
CA GLN A 8 14.42 -25.79 7.17
C GLN A 8 13.25 -24.81 7.22
N ILE A 9 13.08 -24.11 8.35
CA ILE A 9 12.05 -23.08 8.51
C ILE A 9 12.20 -21.99 7.45
N LYS A 10 13.45 -21.59 7.16
CA LYS A 10 13.74 -20.58 6.12
C LYS A 10 13.39 -21.10 4.71
N ARG A 11 13.68 -22.35 4.41
CA ARG A 11 13.34 -22.99 3.12
C ARG A 11 11.82 -23.06 2.94
N GLU A 12 11.09 -23.51 3.95
CA GLU A 12 9.63 -23.58 3.94
C GLU A 12 9.00 -22.19 3.75
N ARG A 13 9.52 -21.19 4.48
CA ARG A 13 9.06 -19.81 4.33
C ARG A 13 9.33 -19.24 2.93
N ASN A 14 10.48 -19.56 2.34
CA ASN A 14 10.82 -19.11 0.99
C ASN A 14 10.01 -19.84 -0.09
N ALA A 15 9.70 -21.13 0.13
CA ALA A 15 8.85 -21.89 -0.78
C ALA A 15 7.40 -21.38 -0.82
N ASN A 16 6.91 -20.88 0.33
CA ASN A 16 5.56 -20.33 0.47
C ASN A 16 5.50 -18.81 0.26
N LYS A 17 6.57 -18.20 -0.23
CA LYS A 17 6.60 -16.75 -0.48
C LYS A 17 5.71 -16.40 -1.67
N ASP A 18 4.87 -15.40 -1.49
CA ASP A 18 4.07 -14.82 -2.57
C ASP A 18 5.00 -14.23 -3.65
N THR A 19 4.86 -14.70 -4.87
CA THR A 19 5.66 -14.27 -6.04
C THR A 19 4.95 -13.24 -6.89
N ARG A 20 3.67 -12.91 -6.56
CA ARG A 20 2.92 -11.89 -7.29
C ARG A 20 3.61 -10.54 -7.25
N PRO A 21 3.57 -9.76 -8.32
CA PRO A 21 4.17 -8.43 -8.36
C PRO A 21 3.50 -7.53 -7.32
N SER A 22 4.31 -6.87 -6.52
CA SER A 22 3.82 -6.00 -5.46
C SER A 22 4.67 -4.74 -5.32
N ALA A 23 4.07 -3.69 -4.80
CA ALA A 23 4.77 -2.49 -4.38
C ALA A 23 4.27 -2.03 -3.02
N LYS A 24 5.19 -1.52 -2.20
CA LYS A 24 4.90 -1.04 -0.86
C LYS A 24 5.45 0.37 -0.67
N LEU A 25 4.58 1.28 -0.25
CA LEU A 25 4.94 2.62 0.19
C LEU A 25 4.94 2.66 1.72
N SER A 26 6.12 2.78 2.31
CA SER A 26 6.26 2.92 3.76
C SER A 26 6.23 4.39 4.17
N TYR A 27 5.69 4.67 5.36
CA TYR A 27 5.64 6.02 5.94
C TYR A 27 4.94 7.07 5.06
N ALA A 28 3.87 6.68 4.37
CA ALA A 28 3.04 7.61 3.63
C ALA A 28 2.39 8.63 4.60
N LYS A 29 2.52 9.91 4.30
CA LYS A 29 1.98 11.02 5.12
C LYS A 29 0.46 11.17 4.94
N VAL A 30 -0.26 10.07 5.12
CA VAL A 30 -1.72 10.01 5.00
C VAL A 30 -2.24 9.03 6.07
N SER A 31 -3.41 9.32 6.63
CA SER A 31 -4.03 8.40 7.58
C SER A 31 -4.56 7.16 6.87
N VAL A 32 -4.60 6.02 7.57
CA VAL A 32 -5.13 4.75 7.05
C VAL A 32 -6.53 4.92 6.48
N GLN A 33 -7.43 5.61 7.19
CA GLN A 33 -8.82 5.83 6.72
C GLN A 33 -8.87 6.55 5.38
N LYS A 34 -8.10 7.64 5.22
CA LYS A 34 -8.05 8.40 3.97
C LYS A 34 -7.45 7.60 2.82
N ALA A 35 -6.44 6.77 3.10
CA ALA A 35 -5.88 5.84 2.12
C ALA A 35 -6.90 4.76 1.74
N CYS A 36 -7.58 4.14 2.71
CA CYS A 36 -8.58 3.10 2.46
C CYS A 36 -9.71 3.57 1.55
N PHE A 37 -10.23 4.77 1.71
CA PHE A 37 -11.26 5.31 0.81
C PHE A 37 -10.85 5.28 -0.67
N VAL A 38 -9.59 5.58 -0.96
CA VAL A 38 -9.08 5.55 -2.33
C VAL A 38 -8.80 4.12 -2.77
N LEU A 39 -8.24 3.29 -1.89
CA LEU A 39 -7.95 1.89 -2.17
C LEU A 39 -9.21 1.07 -2.46
N ASP A 40 -10.31 1.32 -1.74
CA ASP A 40 -11.59 0.64 -1.95
C ASP A 40 -12.18 0.94 -3.34
N ALA A 41 -11.91 2.14 -3.87
CA ALA A 41 -12.35 2.52 -5.20
C ALA A 41 -11.61 1.81 -6.33
N ILE A 42 -10.40 1.33 -6.09
CA ILE A 42 -9.55 0.70 -7.11
C ILE A 42 -9.37 -0.81 -6.94
N ARG A 43 -9.68 -1.36 -5.77
CA ARG A 43 -9.53 -2.79 -5.49
C ARG A 43 -10.34 -3.64 -6.47
N GLY A 44 -9.73 -4.69 -7.03
CA GLY A 44 -10.35 -5.61 -7.98
C GLY A 44 -10.53 -5.05 -9.40
N LYS A 45 -10.10 -3.83 -9.67
CA LYS A 45 -10.19 -3.20 -11.00
C LYS A 45 -8.93 -3.43 -11.82
N ASP A 46 -9.10 -3.35 -13.14
CA ASP A 46 -7.98 -3.39 -14.07
C ASP A 46 -7.08 -2.16 -13.88
N VAL A 47 -5.80 -2.33 -14.11
CA VAL A 47 -4.79 -1.30 -13.86
C VAL A 47 -5.07 -0.02 -14.63
N GLN A 48 -5.50 -0.10 -15.90
CA GLN A 48 -5.82 1.08 -16.71
C GLN A 48 -7.01 1.86 -16.13
N THR A 49 -8.06 1.17 -15.72
CA THR A 49 -9.23 1.78 -15.07
C THR A 49 -8.84 2.41 -13.74
N ALA A 50 -8.01 1.75 -12.96
CA ALA A 50 -7.52 2.26 -11.67
C ALA A 50 -6.67 3.53 -11.85
N LEU A 51 -5.79 3.60 -12.83
CA LEU A 51 -5.02 4.79 -13.17
C LEU A 51 -5.93 5.97 -13.55
N GLY A 52 -6.98 5.71 -14.33
CA GLY A 52 -7.99 6.71 -14.65
C GLY A 52 -8.67 7.27 -13.40
N ILE A 53 -9.17 6.40 -12.53
CA ILE A 53 -9.81 6.79 -11.25
C ILE A 53 -8.86 7.62 -10.40
N LEU A 54 -7.60 7.19 -10.23
CA LEU A 54 -6.61 7.89 -9.41
C LEU A 54 -6.21 9.25 -9.99
N THR A 55 -6.23 9.40 -11.31
CA THR A 55 -5.88 10.66 -11.97
C THR A 55 -6.95 11.74 -11.73
N TYR A 56 -8.23 11.37 -11.78
CA TYR A 56 -9.33 12.32 -11.62
C TYR A 56 -9.80 12.48 -10.17
N ASN A 57 -9.33 11.68 -9.25
CA ASN A 57 -9.69 11.79 -7.84
C ASN A 57 -8.88 12.91 -7.16
N PRO A 58 -9.54 13.96 -6.62
CA PRO A 58 -8.86 15.12 -6.03
C PRO A 58 -8.21 14.88 -4.68
N ARG A 59 -8.35 13.69 -4.09
CA ARG A 59 -7.79 13.36 -2.77
C ARG A 59 -6.27 13.27 -2.82
N TYR A 60 -5.59 13.80 -1.82
CA TYR A 60 -4.12 13.72 -1.70
C TYR A 60 -3.60 12.27 -1.74
N ALA A 61 -4.31 11.34 -1.12
CA ALA A 61 -3.93 9.92 -1.14
C ALA A 61 -3.85 9.34 -2.56
N SER A 62 -4.68 9.84 -3.50
CA SER A 62 -4.71 9.36 -4.88
C SER A 62 -3.39 9.61 -5.61
N SER A 63 -2.74 10.75 -5.39
CA SER A 63 -1.44 11.06 -6.02
C SER A 63 -0.32 10.13 -5.53
N LEU A 64 -0.34 9.76 -4.25
CA LEU A 64 0.62 8.81 -3.68
C LEU A 64 0.37 7.39 -4.18
N ILE A 65 -0.89 6.96 -4.19
CA ILE A 65 -1.29 5.62 -4.64
C ILE A 65 -1.06 5.45 -6.14
N LYS A 66 -1.25 6.50 -6.94
CA LYS A 66 -0.94 6.50 -8.38
C LYS A 66 0.53 6.16 -8.63
N LYS A 67 1.45 6.86 -7.97
CA LYS A 67 2.89 6.58 -8.08
C LYS A 67 3.25 5.16 -7.63
N LEU A 68 2.59 4.68 -6.56
CA LEU A 68 2.79 3.32 -6.08
C LEU A 68 2.30 2.29 -7.09
N LEU A 69 1.17 2.55 -7.74
CA LEU A 69 0.62 1.68 -8.78
C LEU A 69 1.53 1.63 -10.02
N GLU A 70 2.05 2.76 -10.46
CA GLU A 70 3.04 2.84 -11.55
C GLU A 70 4.30 2.01 -11.22
N SER A 71 4.78 2.07 -9.98
CA SER A 71 5.89 1.24 -9.51
C SER A 71 5.53 -0.25 -9.50
N ALA A 72 4.31 -0.62 -9.11
CA ALA A 72 3.85 -2.01 -9.12
C ALA A 72 3.76 -2.57 -10.54
N ILE A 73 3.30 -1.78 -11.50
CA ILE A 73 3.26 -2.14 -12.93
C ILE A 73 4.67 -2.40 -13.45
N ALA A 74 5.60 -1.48 -13.20
CA ALA A 74 6.99 -1.65 -13.59
C ALA A 74 7.63 -2.91 -12.98
N ASN A 75 7.29 -3.25 -11.72
CA ASN A 75 7.74 -4.49 -11.10
C ASN A 75 7.14 -5.72 -11.79
N ALA A 76 5.86 -5.68 -12.19
CA ALA A 76 5.21 -6.76 -12.93
C ALA A 76 5.87 -7.01 -14.28
N GLU A 77 6.13 -5.96 -15.04
CA GLU A 77 6.76 -6.06 -16.37
C GLU A 77 8.22 -6.53 -16.29
N ASN A 78 9.03 -5.88 -15.45
CA ASN A 78 10.49 -6.10 -15.43
C ASN A 78 10.89 -7.36 -14.67
N ASN A 79 10.21 -7.68 -13.56
CA ASN A 79 10.61 -8.80 -12.70
C ASN A 79 9.85 -10.09 -13.03
N ASN A 80 8.58 -10.00 -13.42
CA ASN A 80 7.72 -11.15 -13.66
C ASN A 80 7.42 -11.37 -15.15
N GLY A 81 7.76 -10.43 -16.04
CA GLY A 81 7.49 -10.51 -17.47
C GLY A 81 6.01 -10.52 -17.84
N MET A 82 5.16 -9.95 -16.98
CA MET A 82 3.71 -9.88 -17.17
C MET A 82 3.33 -8.76 -18.13
N ASN A 83 2.20 -8.92 -18.83
CA ASN A 83 1.67 -7.90 -19.72
C ASN A 83 0.80 -6.91 -18.94
N ALA A 84 1.13 -5.62 -19.02
CA ALA A 84 0.39 -4.55 -18.33
C ALA A 84 -1.10 -4.49 -18.67
N GLU A 85 -1.49 -4.93 -19.87
CA GLU A 85 -2.89 -4.90 -20.33
C GLU A 85 -3.79 -5.87 -19.57
N ASN A 86 -3.23 -6.99 -19.09
CA ASN A 86 -3.97 -8.06 -18.40
C ASN A 86 -3.90 -7.93 -16.88
N LEU A 87 -3.17 -6.94 -16.37
CA LEU A 87 -2.99 -6.75 -14.93
C LEU A 87 -4.23 -6.15 -14.25
N TYR A 88 -4.55 -6.68 -13.08
CA TYR A 88 -5.56 -6.12 -12.19
C TYR A 88 -5.04 -6.03 -10.75
N ILE A 89 -5.70 -5.23 -9.94
CA ILE A 89 -5.34 -5.05 -8.53
C ILE A 89 -5.99 -6.17 -7.72
N ALA A 90 -5.21 -7.19 -7.38
CA ALA A 90 -5.68 -8.33 -6.58
C ALA A 90 -5.89 -7.92 -5.11
N GLU A 91 -4.89 -7.26 -4.52
CA GLU A 91 -4.96 -6.81 -3.14
C GLU A 91 -4.51 -5.35 -3.02
N ALA A 92 -5.24 -4.58 -2.23
CA ALA A 92 -4.92 -3.20 -1.91
C ALA A 92 -5.29 -2.92 -0.45
N TYR A 93 -4.29 -2.62 0.39
CA TYR A 93 -4.51 -2.37 1.80
C TYR A 93 -3.52 -1.35 2.37
N ALA A 94 -3.93 -0.72 3.48
CA ALA A 94 -3.11 0.23 4.22
C ALA A 94 -3.04 -0.16 5.68
N ASN A 95 -1.84 -0.25 6.20
CA ASN A 95 -1.56 -0.54 7.60
C ASN A 95 -1.16 0.72 8.35
N LYS A 96 -1.44 0.75 9.65
CA LYS A 96 -1.08 1.86 10.52
C LYS A 96 0.44 2.00 10.64
N GLY A 97 0.93 3.21 10.38
CA GLY A 97 2.32 3.60 10.63
C GLY A 97 2.49 4.37 11.94
N PRO A 98 3.68 4.88 12.20
CA PRO A 98 3.94 5.72 13.38
C PRO A 98 3.13 7.01 13.30
N THR A 99 2.83 7.57 14.48
CA THR A 99 2.09 8.82 14.61
C THR A 99 2.99 9.88 15.21
N MET A 100 3.14 11.01 14.54
CA MET A 100 3.82 12.18 15.11
C MET A 100 2.83 12.99 15.94
N LYS A 101 3.18 13.25 17.19
CA LYS A 101 2.35 14.01 18.11
C LYS A 101 2.77 15.47 18.09
N ARG A 102 1.79 16.38 18.00
CA ARG A 102 1.96 17.82 18.09
C ARG A 102 0.97 18.36 19.10
N ILE A 103 1.23 19.54 19.64
CA ILE A 103 0.37 20.22 20.61
C ILE A 103 -0.11 21.51 20.00
N ARG A 104 -1.40 21.77 20.12
CA ARG A 104 -2.02 23.04 19.75
C ARG A 104 -2.52 23.75 21.00
N PRO A 105 -1.96 24.91 21.37
CA PRO A 105 -2.44 25.72 22.49
C PRO A 105 -3.88 26.21 22.22
N ARG A 106 -4.69 26.18 23.26
CA ARG A 106 -6.08 26.68 23.24
C ARG A 106 -6.33 27.59 24.43
N ALA A 107 -7.53 28.17 24.53
CA ALA A 107 -7.93 29.05 25.62
C ALA A 107 -7.79 28.39 27.00
N GLN A 108 -7.64 29.20 28.05
CA GLN A 108 -7.55 28.80 29.45
C GLN A 108 -6.36 27.87 29.76
N GLY A 109 -5.21 28.07 29.11
CA GLY A 109 -3.99 27.28 29.35
C GLY A 109 -4.10 25.81 28.93
N ARG A 110 -5.14 25.42 28.17
CA ARG A 110 -5.32 24.05 27.69
C ARG A 110 -4.47 23.82 26.46
N ALA A 111 -3.94 22.60 26.33
CA ALA A 111 -3.23 22.13 25.16
C ALA A 111 -3.94 20.89 24.60
N TYR A 112 -4.24 20.92 23.28
CA TYR A 112 -4.84 19.79 22.58
C TYR A 112 -3.81 19.11 21.70
N ARG A 113 -3.82 17.78 21.72
CA ARG A 113 -2.93 16.96 20.90
C ARG A 113 -3.42 16.91 19.46
N ILE A 114 -2.50 17.12 18.52
CA ILE A 114 -2.70 16.87 17.09
C ILE A 114 -1.86 15.67 16.71
N GLU A 115 -2.47 14.68 16.09
CA GLU A 115 -1.81 13.48 15.60
C GLU A 115 -1.57 13.57 14.09
N LYS A 116 -0.30 13.59 13.68
CA LYS A 116 0.10 13.44 12.27
C LYS A 116 0.30 11.96 11.98
N ARG A 117 -0.77 11.31 11.52
CA ARG A 117 -0.79 9.86 11.26
C ARG A 117 -0.11 9.53 9.95
N MET A 118 0.59 8.41 9.92
CA MET A 118 1.18 7.82 8.73
C MET A 118 0.60 6.44 8.48
N SER A 119 0.75 5.97 7.25
CA SER A 119 0.33 4.63 6.84
C SER A 119 1.38 3.96 5.97
N HIS A 120 1.32 2.63 5.94
CA HIS A 120 2.06 1.80 5.02
C HIS A 120 1.08 1.20 4.03
N ILE A 121 1.22 1.54 2.75
CA ILE A 121 0.29 1.13 1.69
C ILE A 121 0.95 0.02 0.88
N THR A 122 0.22 -1.05 0.63
CA THR A 122 0.68 -2.18 -0.17
C THR A 122 -0.33 -2.44 -1.28
N LEU A 123 0.18 -2.61 -2.50
CA LEU A 123 -0.57 -3.05 -3.66
C LEU A 123 0.02 -4.36 -4.15
N VAL A 124 -0.83 -5.33 -4.46
CA VAL A 124 -0.46 -6.59 -5.09
C VAL A 124 -1.26 -6.70 -6.39
N LEU A 125 -0.54 -6.90 -7.48
CA LEU A 125 -1.14 -7.10 -8.80
C LEU A 125 -1.17 -8.59 -9.14
N ASP A 126 -2.05 -8.94 -10.05
CA ASP A 126 -2.13 -10.29 -10.62
C ASP A 126 -2.60 -10.19 -12.06
N GLU A 127 -2.45 -11.26 -12.83
CA GLU A 127 -2.84 -11.34 -14.23
C GLU A 127 -4.14 -12.15 -14.40
N ARG A 128 -5.02 -11.68 -15.27
CA ARG A 128 -6.25 -12.40 -15.64
C ARG A 128 -6.06 -13.26 -16.87
#